data_29d1e8fee80f9f89da4c7d07ae412ced
#
_entry.id   29d1e8fee80f9f89da4c7d07ae412ced
#
_cell.length_a   1.000
_cell.length_b   1.000
_cell.length_c   1.000
_cell.angle_alpha   90.00
_cell.angle_beta   90.00
_cell.angle_gamma   90.00
#
_symmetry.space_group_name_H-M   'P 1'
#
loop_
_entity.id
_entity.type
_entity.pdbx_description
1 polymer ?
#
loop_
_entity_poly.entity_id
_entity_poly.type
_entity_poly.pdbx_seq_one_letter_code
_entity_poly.pdbx_strand_id
1 'polypeptide(L)'
;MKLPALPRFALPRSASGLRALALALGSLVGAAGFLWAPGPVQGRTEAAPRAIAPRGPLAADEQAHIEVFRRSSPSVVHITTLAAQRDMFSMNVQQVPRGTGTGFVWDDRGHIVTNFHVIQGASAARVTLSDQSVHEATLVGAFADRDLAVLKIDLPKAGFPPIPIGTSRDLIVGQRVYAIGNPFGLDQTLTTGIVSALNREIESFNQRTIKAVIQTDAAINPGNSGGPLLDSAGRLIGVNTQIASPSGASAGIGFAIPADEVNRIVPRLIRDGRYLRPALGVSAGPPGLTQSLKLPKGVVLVQVGAGSPAAKAGLVPFRRGNRGEVVAGDVITAINDDPVAGLDDMLTVLERRQPGDTVTLTVWRAGQTRKQAVVLGNSE
;
A
#
# COMPACT_ATOMS: atom_id res chain seq x y z
N MET A 1 -33.43 -5.21 26.36
CA MET A 1 -33.77 -3.82 26.65
C MET A 1 -34.81 -3.39 25.63
N LYS A 2 -36.10 -3.24 26.04
CA LYS A 2 -37.24 -2.98 25.15
C LYS A 2 -37.31 -1.48 24.88
N LEU A 3 -37.36 -1.07 23.61
CA LEU A 3 -37.61 0.31 23.21
C LEU A 3 -39.07 0.71 23.52
N PRO A 4 -39.34 1.94 24.00
CA PRO A 4 -40.69 2.40 24.23
C PRO A 4 -41.38 2.74 22.92
N ALA A 5 -42.67 2.41 22.83
CA ALA A 5 -43.55 2.66 21.70
C ALA A 5 -43.89 4.14 21.57
N LEU A 6 -43.80 4.68 20.35
CA LEU A 6 -44.24 6.04 20.01
C LEU A 6 -45.77 6.16 20.04
N PRO A 7 -46.34 7.28 20.49
CA PRO A 7 -47.80 7.50 20.53
C PRO A 7 -48.34 7.68 19.10
N ARG A 8 -49.44 6.97 18.81
CA ARG A 8 -50.21 7.13 17.56
C ARG A 8 -51.07 8.38 17.63
N PHE A 9 -50.78 9.38 16.82
CA PHE A 9 -51.69 10.51 16.62
C PHE A 9 -52.85 10.09 15.69
N ALA A 10 -54.07 10.16 16.17
CA ALA A 10 -55.29 9.98 15.37
C ALA A 10 -55.62 11.28 14.64
N LEU A 11 -55.76 11.21 13.34
CA LEU A 11 -56.17 12.33 12.48
C LEU A 11 -57.70 12.52 12.57
N PRO A 12 -58.24 13.76 12.67
CA PRO A 12 -59.67 14.03 12.70
C PRO A 12 -60.30 13.79 11.29
N ARG A 13 -61.39 13.05 11.29
CA ARG A 13 -62.11 12.57 10.06
C ARG A 13 -63.18 13.52 9.55
N SER A 14 -63.14 14.83 9.75
CA SER A 14 -64.16 15.76 9.20
C SER A 14 -63.58 16.85 8.33
N ALA A 15 -64.18 17.11 7.19
CA ALA A 15 -63.75 18.15 6.23
C ALA A 15 -63.73 19.58 6.76
N SER A 16 -64.42 19.85 7.85
CA SER A 16 -64.42 21.13 8.57
C SER A 16 -63.11 21.37 9.36
N GLY A 17 -62.47 20.32 9.87
CA GLY A 17 -61.20 20.44 10.57
C GLY A 17 -60.02 20.78 9.66
N LEU A 18 -60.04 20.30 8.40
CA LEU A 18 -58.98 20.59 7.47
C LEU A 18 -58.95 22.07 6.99
N ARG A 19 -60.13 22.72 6.89
CA ARG A 19 -60.19 24.15 6.50
C ARG A 19 -59.68 25.07 7.59
N ALA A 20 -59.94 24.73 8.86
CA ALA A 20 -59.45 25.51 9.99
C ALA A 20 -57.93 25.37 10.17
N LEU A 21 -57.38 24.18 9.88
CA LEU A 21 -55.93 23.93 9.93
C LEU A 21 -55.17 24.62 8.81
N ALA A 22 -55.77 24.67 7.60
CA ALA A 22 -55.15 25.35 6.45
C ALA A 22 -55.13 26.89 6.64
N LEU A 23 -56.16 27.47 7.26
CA LEU A 23 -56.18 28.90 7.57
C LEU A 23 -55.23 29.28 8.69
N ALA A 24 -55.07 28.43 9.71
CA ALA A 24 -54.11 28.66 10.79
C ALA A 24 -52.65 28.53 10.33
N LEU A 25 -52.33 27.57 9.43
CA LEU A 25 -51.02 27.44 8.80
C LEU A 25 -50.71 28.57 7.81
N GLY A 26 -51.71 29.01 7.05
CA GLY A 26 -51.53 30.14 6.13
C GLY A 26 -51.27 31.46 6.83
N SER A 27 -51.89 31.70 8.00
CA SER A 27 -51.65 32.91 8.80
C SER A 27 -50.32 32.88 9.54
N LEU A 28 -49.83 31.70 9.95
CA LEU A 28 -48.50 31.56 10.55
C LEU A 28 -47.35 31.75 9.51
N VAL A 29 -47.50 31.29 8.29
CA VAL A 29 -46.51 31.52 7.23
C VAL A 29 -46.53 32.99 6.76
N GLY A 30 -47.70 33.65 6.70
CA GLY A 30 -47.81 35.07 6.44
C GLY A 30 -47.18 35.94 7.54
N ALA A 31 -47.36 35.60 8.79
CA ALA A 31 -46.77 36.33 9.94
C ALA A 31 -45.26 36.14 10.07
N ALA A 32 -44.75 34.92 9.76
CA ALA A 32 -43.33 34.67 9.74
C ALA A 32 -42.61 35.34 8.55
N GLY A 33 -43.27 35.47 7.39
CA GLY A 33 -42.73 36.22 6.24
C GLY A 33 -42.67 37.74 6.48
N PHE A 34 -43.56 38.29 7.32
CA PHE A 34 -43.54 39.71 7.67
C PHE A 34 -42.53 40.07 8.73
N LEU A 35 -42.14 39.11 9.61
CA LEU A 35 -41.11 39.31 10.62
C LEU A 35 -39.70 39.22 10.10
N TRP A 36 -39.51 38.76 8.86
CA TRP A 36 -38.18 38.65 8.24
C TRP A 36 -38.01 39.56 7.02
N ALA A 37 -38.83 40.59 6.89
CA ALA A 37 -38.50 41.68 5.99
C ALA A 37 -37.24 42.34 6.55
N PRO A 38 -36.09 42.33 5.85
CA PRO A 38 -34.93 43.07 6.31
C PRO A 38 -35.34 44.52 6.39
N GLY A 39 -35.34 45.10 7.62
CA GLY A 39 -35.53 46.54 7.81
C GLY A 39 -34.64 47.33 6.88
N PRO A 40 -34.94 48.58 6.55
CA PRO A 40 -34.07 49.39 5.74
C PRO A 40 -32.66 49.30 6.30
N VAL A 41 -31.75 48.73 5.52
CA VAL A 41 -30.32 48.66 5.87
C VAL A 41 -29.81 50.09 5.87
N GLN A 42 -29.97 50.78 7.02
CA GLN A 42 -29.34 52.06 7.26
C GLN A 42 -27.82 51.82 7.28
N GLY A 43 -27.15 52.33 6.27
CA GLY A 43 -25.70 52.33 6.15
C GLY A 43 -25.16 51.01 5.61
N ARG A 44 -25.35 50.76 4.31
CA ARG A 44 -24.34 49.97 3.57
C ARG A 44 -23.06 50.76 3.63
N THR A 45 -22.22 50.51 4.63
CA THR A 45 -20.81 50.86 4.55
C THR A 45 -20.29 50.21 3.28
N GLU A 46 -19.82 50.99 2.33
CA GLU A 46 -19.11 50.46 1.16
C GLU A 46 -17.97 49.60 1.70
N ALA A 47 -18.15 48.28 1.64
CA ALA A 47 -17.10 47.33 2.00
C ALA A 47 -16.10 47.28 0.86
N ALA A 48 -15.11 48.18 0.90
CA ALA A 48 -13.97 48.12 -0.02
C ALA A 48 -13.04 46.95 0.36
N PRO A 49 -12.43 46.29 -0.62
CA PRO A 49 -11.37 45.29 -0.36
C PRO A 49 -10.27 45.90 0.51
N ARG A 50 -9.79 45.17 1.49
CA ARG A 50 -8.68 45.61 2.33
C ARG A 50 -7.38 45.61 1.54
N ALA A 51 -6.50 46.51 1.85
CA ALA A 51 -5.15 46.59 1.23
C ALA A 51 -4.42 45.24 1.50
N ILE A 52 -3.85 44.65 0.44
CA ILE A 52 -3.00 43.48 0.52
C ILE A 52 -1.60 43.89 0.93
N ALA A 53 -1.13 43.43 2.08
CA ALA A 53 0.24 43.63 2.49
C ALA A 53 1.19 42.80 1.61
N PRO A 54 2.26 43.39 1.06
CA PRO A 54 3.23 42.63 0.26
C PRO A 54 3.96 41.60 1.16
N ARG A 55 4.16 40.40 0.61
CA ARG A 55 4.93 39.33 1.26
C ARG A 55 6.42 39.72 1.24
N GLY A 56 7.11 39.58 2.36
CA GLY A 56 8.57 39.70 2.46
C GLY A 56 9.29 38.50 1.76
N PRO A 57 10.62 38.47 1.82
CA PRO A 57 11.41 37.36 1.30
C PRO A 57 11.05 36.07 2.04
N LEU A 58 11.09 34.92 1.32
CA LEU A 58 10.89 33.60 1.90
C LEU A 58 12.01 33.25 2.89
N ALA A 59 11.69 32.60 3.98
CA ALA A 59 12.67 32.03 4.90
C ALA A 59 13.48 30.90 4.21
N ALA A 60 14.68 30.63 4.72
CA ALA A 60 15.57 29.64 4.10
C ALA A 60 15.00 28.23 4.06
N ASP A 61 14.23 27.84 5.08
CA ASP A 61 13.54 26.55 5.15
C ASP A 61 12.37 26.48 4.16
N GLU A 62 11.61 27.55 3.97
CA GLU A 62 10.57 27.62 2.94
C GLU A 62 11.17 27.47 1.54
N GLN A 63 12.31 28.12 1.26
CA GLN A 63 13.02 28.00 0.00
C GLN A 63 13.49 26.56 -0.25
N ALA A 64 13.99 25.86 0.80
CA ALA A 64 14.39 24.47 0.72
C ALA A 64 13.22 23.55 0.35
N HIS A 65 12.05 23.75 0.96
CA HIS A 65 10.83 22.97 0.63
C HIS A 65 10.41 23.16 -0.83
N ILE A 66 10.38 24.43 -1.27
CA ILE A 66 10.01 24.78 -2.65
C ILE A 66 10.98 24.16 -3.65
N GLU A 67 12.28 24.20 -3.36
CA GLU A 67 13.30 23.67 -4.26
C GLU A 67 13.22 22.14 -4.40
N VAL A 68 13.06 21.41 -3.28
CA VAL A 68 12.86 19.94 -3.31
C VAL A 68 11.63 19.60 -4.13
N PHE A 69 10.51 20.29 -3.91
CA PHE A 69 9.27 20.04 -4.65
C PHE A 69 9.44 20.34 -6.14
N ARG A 70 9.95 21.51 -6.50
CA ARG A 70 10.14 21.94 -7.90
C ARG A 70 10.98 20.95 -8.70
N ARG A 71 12.04 20.43 -8.07
CA ARG A 71 12.96 19.50 -8.71
C ARG A 71 12.39 18.08 -8.84
N SER A 72 11.63 17.63 -7.85
CA SER A 72 11.21 16.23 -7.76
C SER A 72 9.80 15.98 -8.29
N SER A 73 8.88 16.95 -8.23
CA SER A 73 7.49 16.80 -8.65
C SER A 73 7.31 16.41 -10.12
N PRO A 74 8.15 16.85 -11.09
CA PRO A 74 8.00 16.41 -12.47
C PRO A 74 8.14 14.90 -12.66
N SER A 75 8.87 14.25 -11.77
CA SER A 75 9.10 12.79 -11.81
C SER A 75 8.01 11.98 -11.11
N VAL A 76 7.08 12.63 -10.40
CA VAL A 76 6.01 11.96 -9.67
C VAL A 76 4.76 11.90 -10.53
N VAL A 77 4.20 10.70 -10.66
CA VAL A 77 3.13 10.40 -11.58
C VAL A 77 1.89 9.89 -10.83
N HIS A 78 0.72 10.12 -11.42
CA HIS A 78 -0.53 9.50 -10.97
C HIS A 78 -0.75 8.18 -11.70
N ILE A 79 -1.22 7.16 -10.98
CA ILE A 79 -1.55 5.86 -11.53
C ILE A 79 -3.05 5.61 -11.35
N THR A 80 -3.74 5.36 -12.46
CA THR A 80 -5.12 4.88 -12.47
C THR A 80 -5.13 3.42 -12.89
N THR A 81 -5.72 2.55 -12.08
CA THR A 81 -5.92 1.14 -12.41
C THR A 81 -7.33 0.88 -12.88
N LEU A 82 -7.47 -0.02 -13.82
CA LEU A 82 -8.72 -0.37 -14.48
C LEU A 82 -9.03 -1.84 -14.22
N ALA A 83 -10.31 -2.14 -14.00
CA ALA A 83 -10.81 -3.51 -13.93
C ALA A 83 -11.67 -3.80 -15.16
N ALA A 84 -11.54 -5.00 -15.71
CA ALA A 84 -12.44 -5.48 -16.74
C ALA A 84 -13.76 -5.89 -16.09
N GLN A 85 -14.83 -5.17 -16.36
CA GLN A 85 -16.18 -5.51 -15.93
C GLN A 85 -16.97 -6.02 -17.13
N ARG A 86 -17.46 -7.27 -17.05
CA ARG A 86 -18.31 -7.86 -18.09
C ARG A 86 -19.76 -7.50 -17.78
N ASP A 87 -20.41 -6.82 -18.72
CA ASP A 87 -21.85 -6.62 -18.65
C ASP A 87 -22.56 -7.95 -18.97
N MET A 88 -23.36 -8.44 -18.03
CA MET A 88 -24.06 -9.74 -18.14
C MET A 88 -25.12 -9.76 -19.27
N PHE A 89 -25.60 -8.58 -19.72
CA PHE A 89 -26.63 -8.48 -20.74
C PHE A 89 -26.07 -8.26 -22.16
N SER A 90 -25.00 -7.45 -22.28
CA SER A 90 -24.43 -7.10 -23.59
C SER A 90 -23.21 -7.93 -23.97
N MET A 91 -22.67 -8.75 -23.07
CA MET A 91 -21.41 -9.48 -23.21
C MET A 91 -20.20 -8.57 -23.47
N ASN A 92 -20.39 -7.25 -23.42
CA ASN A 92 -19.31 -6.29 -23.60
C ASN A 92 -18.42 -6.21 -22.37
N VAL A 93 -17.11 -6.14 -22.59
CA VAL A 93 -16.13 -5.90 -21.53
C VAL A 93 -15.84 -4.42 -21.48
N GLN A 94 -16.22 -3.76 -20.40
CA GLN A 94 -15.88 -2.35 -20.12
C GLN A 94 -14.74 -2.27 -19.12
N GLN A 95 -13.82 -1.33 -19.34
CA GLN A 95 -12.78 -0.99 -18.37
C GLN A 95 -13.31 0.11 -17.45
N VAL A 96 -13.46 -0.18 -16.17
CA VAL A 96 -13.90 0.79 -15.16
C VAL A 96 -12.74 1.12 -14.22
N PRO A 97 -12.59 2.38 -13.77
CA PRO A 97 -11.62 2.74 -12.76
C PRO A 97 -11.82 1.90 -11.50
N ARG A 98 -10.73 1.30 -10.98
CA ARG A 98 -10.74 0.45 -9.78
C ARG A 98 -10.06 1.12 -8.60
N GLY A 99 -8.95 1.77 -8.83
CA GLY A 99 -8.15 2.41 -7.80
C GLY A 99 -7.16 3.39 -8.38
N THR A 100 -6.59 4.18 -7.50
CA THR A 100 -5.59 5.18 -7.83
C THR A 100 -4.42 5.10 -6.88
N GLY A 101 -3.26 5.57 -7.31
CA GLY A 101 -2.06 5.69 -6.51
C GLY A 101 -1.04 6.61 -7.15
N THR A 102 0.10 6.67 -6.56
CA THR A 102 1.25 7.43 -7.05
C THR A 102 2.35 6.47 -7.49
N GLY A 103 3.17 6.92 -8.40
CA GLY A 103 4.45 6.33 -8.76
C GLY A 103 5.48 7.40 -9.04
N PHE A 104 6.67 6.99 -9.39
CA PHE A 104 7.71 7.92 -9.82
C PHE A 104 8.60 7.30 -10.90
N VAL A 105 9.16 8.17 -11.74
CA VAL A 105 10.08 7.79 -12.81
C VAL A 105 11.37 7.24 -12.21
N TRP A 106 11.69 5.99 -12.57
CA TRP A 106 12.87 5.29 -12.11
C TRP A 106 14.09 5.53 -12.99
N ASP A 107 13.88 5.52 -14.30
CA ASP A 107 14.94 5.69 -15.30
C ASP A 107 14.41 6.39 -16.56
N ASP A 108 15.33 6.77 -17.43
CA ASP A 108 15.07 7.42 -18.72
C ASP A 108 14.41 6.51 -19.76
N ARG A 109 14.32 5.23 -19.46
CA ARG A 109 13.63 4.24 -20.32
C ARG A 109 12.14 4.18 -20.07
N GLY A 110 11.61 4.90 -19.06
CA GLY A 110 10.19 4.99 -18.74
C GLY A 110 9.70 3.89 -17.79
N HIS A 111 10.57 3.34 -16.96
CA HIS A 111 10.14 2.51 -15.84
C HIS A 111 9.59 3.39 -14.71
N ILE A 112 8.44 3.02 -14.22
CA ILE A 112 7.73 3.68 -13.12
C ILE A 112 7.68 2.74 -11.94
N VAL A 113 8.17 3.17 -10.79
CA VAL A 113 8.08 2.42 -9.52
C VAL A 113 6.82 2.85 -8.78
N THR A 114 6.11 1.88 -8.22
CA THR A 114 4.92 2.07 -7.38
C THR A 114 4.77 0.92 -6.39
N ASN A 115 3.72 0.94 -5.57
CA ASN A 115 3.39 -0.20 -4.72
C ASN A 115 2.64 -1.29 -5.49
N PHE A 116 2.82 -2.55 -5.04
CA PHE A 116 2.09 -3.68 -5.57
C PHE A 116 0.58 -3.56 -5.35
N HIS A 117 0.15 -3.14 -4.14
CA HIS A 117 -1.27 -3.00 -3.82
C HIS A 117 -1.99 -1.99 -4.72
N VAL A 118 -1.29 -0.97 -5.25
CA VAL A 118 -1.87 -0.01 -6.19
C VAL A 118 -2.33 -0.70 -7.47
N ILE A 119 -1.58 -1.70 -7.94
CA ILE A 119 -1.87 -2.39 -9.20
C ILE A 119 -2.54 -3.75 -9.01
N GLN A 120 -2.75 -4.18 -7.79
CA GLN A 120 -3.27 -5.51 -7.47
C GLN A 120 -4.66 -5.74 -8.08
N GLY A 121 -4.79 -6.80 -8.88
CA GLY A 121 -6.05 -7.19 -9.52
C GLY A 121 -6.53 -6.22 -10.61
N ALA A 122 -5.67 -5.31 -11.09
CA ALA A 122 -5.95 -4.49 -12.25
C ALA A 122 -5.81 -5.32 -13.54
N SER A 123 -6.66 -5.05 -14.52
CA SER A 123 -6.55 -5.59 -15.88
C SER A 123 -5.72 -4.68 -16.79
N ALA A 124 -5.64 -3.39 -16.48
CA ALA A 124 -4.85 -2.38 -17.17
C ALA A 124 -4.48 -1.26 -16.19
N ALA A 125 -3.46 -0.48 -16.54
CA ALA A 125 -3.05 0.70 -15.80
C ALA A 125 -2.73 1.85 -16.75
N ARG A 126 -3.01 3.08 -16.29
CA ARG A 126 -2.66 4.32 -16.96
C ARG A 126 -1.82 5.17 -16.03
N VAL A 127 -0.83 5.82 -16.59
CA VAL A 127 0.05 6.76 -15.90
C VAL A 127 -0.20 8.14 -16.46
N THR A 128 -0.54 9.08 -15.57
CA THR A 128 -0.65 10.50 -15.90
C THR A 128 0.60 11.21 -15.40
N LEU A 129 1.33 11.84 -16.30
CA LEU A 129 2.54 12.60 -16.02
C LEU A 129 2.21 13.99 -15.48
N SER A 130 3.25 14.73 -15.04
CA SER A 130 3.08 16.10 -14.49
C SER A 130 2.60 17.12 -15.51
N ASP A 131 2.76 16.87 -16.80
CA ASP A 131 2.20 17.69 -17.90
C ASP A 131 0.75 17.31 -18.27
N GLN A 132 0.12 16.45 -17.48
CA GLN A 132 -1.23 15.90 -17.67
C GLN A 132 -1.36 14.95 -18.86
N SER A 133 -0.28 14.58 -19.54
CA SER A 133 -0.31 13.54 -20.56
C SER A 133 -0.59 12.17 -19.94
N VAL A 134 -1.43 11.36 -20.62
CA VAL A 134 -1.86 10.05 -20.15
C VAL A 134 -1.24 8.97 -21.03
N HIS A 135 -0.59 8.01 -20.43
CA HIS A 135 0.10 6.91 -21.08
C HIS A 135 -0.44 5.57 -20.60
N GLU A 136 -0.69 4.65 -21.53
CA GLU A 136 -0.97 3.25 -21.17
C GLU A 136 0.30 2.63 -20.58
N ALA A 137 0.14 1.90 -19.48
CA ALA A 137 1.24 1.30 -18.77
C ALA A 137 1.16 -0.23 -18.81
N THR A 138 2.30 -0.87 -19.03
CA THR A 138 2.43 -2.32 -18.96
C THR A 138 3.16 -2.73 -17.68
N LEU A 139 2.74 -3.84 -17.06
CA LEU A 139 3.43 -4.40 -15.91
C LEU A 139 4.73 -5.04 -16.36
N VAL A 140 5.87 -4.56 -15.84
CA VAL A 140 7.20 -5.16 -16.04
C VAL A 140 7.43 -6.29 -15.05
N GLY A 141 7.11 -6.05 -13.77
CA GLY A 141 7.25 -7.04 -12.73
C GLY A 141 6.75 -6.52 -11.38
N ALA A 142 6.48 -7.45 -10.46
CA ALA A 142 6.01 -7.11 -9.13
C ALA A 142 6.58 -8.04 -8.07
N PHE A 143 6.69 -7.54 -6.84
CA PHE A 143 7.08 -8.30 -5.66
C PHE A 143 6.16 -7.98 -4.49
N ALA A 144 5.09 -8.76 -4.37
CA ALA A 144 4.02 -8.55 -3.40
C ALA A 144 4.50 -8.57 -1.94
N ASP A 145 5.51 -9.38 -1.62
CA ASP A 145 6.06 -9.51 -0.26
C ASP A 145 6.75 -8.23 0.24
N ARG A 146 7.11 -7.34 -0.65
CA ARG A 146 7.72 -6.03 -0.35
C ARG A 146 6.87 -4.88 -0.88
N ASP A 147 5.66 -5.19 -1.31
CA ASP A 147 4.70 -4.20 -1.82
C ASP A 147 5.31 -3.28 -2.90
N LEU A 148 6.09 -3.84 -3.82
CA LEU A 148 6.73 -3.11 -4.93
C LEU A 148 6.27 -3.64 -6.28
N ALA A 149 6.09 -2.72 -7.23
CA ALA A 149 5.82 -3.02 -8.63
C ALA A 149 6.54 -2.04 -9.56
N VAL A 150 6.82 -2.51 -10.77
CA VAL A 150 7.40 -1.71 -11.85
C VAL A 150 6.47 -1.76 -13.05
N LEU A 151 6.07 -0.58 -13.50
CA LEU A 151 5.33 -0.38 -14.73
C LEU A 151 6.26 0.19 -15.81
N LYS A 152 5.86 0.08 -17.06
CA LYS A 152 6.56 0.64 -18.22
C LYS A 152 5.61 1.48 -19.05
N ILE A 153 6.05 2.69 -19.38
CA ILE A 153 5.37 3.60 -20.31
C ILE A 153 6.34 4.04 -21.42
N ASP A 154 5.79 4.55 -22.50
CA ASP A 154 6.57 5.31 -23.49
C ASP A 154 6.76 6.72 -22.93
N LEU A 155 7.92 6.93 -22.26
CA LEU A 155 8.23 8.20 -21.62
C LEU A 155 8.67 9.24 -22.65
N PRO A 156 8.12 10.47 -22.62
CA PRO A 156 8.64 11.56 -23.43
C PRO A 156 10.12 11.83 -23.11
N LYS A 157 10.90 12.23 -24.14
CA LYS A 157 12.37 12.35 -24.05
C LYS A 157 12.88 13.42 -23.11
N ALA A 158 12.03 14.35 -22.68
CA ALA A 158 12.42 15.47 -21.81
C ALA A 158 11.32 15.81 -20.81
N GLY A 159 11.70 16.39 -19.66
CA GLY A 159 10.77 16.91 -18.67
C GLY A 159 10.53 16.03 -17.45
N PHE A 160 10.95 14.76 -17.46
CA PHE A 160 10.66 13.77 -16.42
C PHE A 160 11.94 13.08 -15.92
N PRO A 161 12.85 13.81 -15.24
CA PRO A 161 14.13 13.25 -14.81
C PRO A 161 13.92 12.15 -13.75
N PRO A 162 14.71 11.08 -13.75
CA PRO A 162 14.69 10.10 -12.66
C PRO A 162 15.01 10.75 -11.31
N ILE A 163 14.34 10.31 -10.25
CA ILE A 163 14.66 10.77 -8.89
C ILE A 163 16.01 10.18 -8.46
N PRO A 164 16.97 11.00 -8.01
CA PRO A 164 18.24 10.50 -7.51
C PRO A 164 18.05 9.56 -6.33
N ILE A 165 18.75 8.42 -6.32
CA ILE A 165 18.66 7.43 -5.24
C ILE A 165 19.60 7.83 -4.10
N GLY A 166 19.04 7.98 -2.90
CA GLY A 166 19.79 8.10 -1.65
C GLY A 166 20.03 6.73 -0.99
N THR A 167 20.53 6.75 0.24
CA THR A 167 20.59 5.54 1.08
C THR A 167 19.65 5.67 2.27
N SER A 168 19.09 4.55 2.70
CA SER A 168 18.26 4.47 3.91
C SER A 168 19.03 3.92 5.12
N ARG A 169 20.31 3.56 4.97
CA ARG A 169 21.12 2.95 6.04
C ARG A 169 21.65 3.94 7.06
N ASP A 170 21.87 5.18 6.66
CA ASP A 170 22.41 6.25 7.48
C ASP A 170 21.36 7.24 7.97
N LEU A 171 20.07 6.91 7.81
CA LEU A 171 18.98 7.72 8.30
C LEU A 171 19.00 7.83 9.83
N ILE A 172 18.66 9.01 10.32
CA ILE A 172 18.63 9.34 11.74
C ILE A 172 17.22 9.81 12.11
N VAL A 173 16.69 9.35 13.24
CA VAL A 173 15.42 9.83 13.78
C VAL A 173 15.50 11.32 14.03
N GLY A 174 14.47 12.06 13.60
CA GLY A 174 14.45 13.53 13.58
C GLY A 174 14.91 14.16 12.26
N GLN A 175 15.49 13.38 11.32
CA GLN A 175 15.86 13.87 9.99
C GLN A 175 14.62 14.26 9.20
N ARG A 176 14.64 15.45 8.57
CA ARG A 176 13.53 15.95 7.74
C ARG A 176 13.32 15.10 6.51
N VAL A 177 12.04 14.86 6.19
CA VAL A 177 11.61 14.12 5.02
C VAL A 177 10.48 14.83 4.28
N TYR A 178 10.33 14.49 2.99
CA TYR A 178 9.33 15.01 2.08
C TYR A 178 8.63 13.84 1.39
N ALA A 179 7.32 13.76 1.51
CA ALA A 179 6.52 12.82 0.75
C ALA A 179 5.80 13.56 -0.37
N ILE A 180 5.95 13.09 -1.60
CA ILE A 180 5.27 13.65 -2.76
C ILE A 180 4.31 12.59 -3.30
N GLY A 181 3.08 13.00 -3.60
CA GLY A 181 2.07 12.17 -4.22
C GLY A 181 1.20 12.93 -5.19
N ASN A 182 0.41 12.21 -5.97
CA ASN A 182 -0.63 12.76 -6.84
C ASN A 182 -1.95 12.01 -6.62
N PRO A 183 -2.63 12.22 -5.47
CA PRO A 183 -3.74 11.38 -5.03
C PRO A 183 -4.96 11.40 -5.96
N PHE A 184 -5.20 12.48 -6.69
CA PHE A 184 -6.41 12.64 -7.50
C PHE A 184 -6.11 12.82 -9.00
N GLY A 185 -4.84 12.74 -9.40
CA GLY A 185 -4.44 12.98 -10.79
C GLY A 185 -4.59 14.43 -11.25
N LEU A 186 -4.88 15.35 -10.33
CA LEU A 186 -5.01 16.77 -10.62
C LEU A 186 -3.66 17.47 -10.61
N ASP A 187 -2.93 17.31 -9.48
CA ASP A 187 -1.63 17.93 -9.29
C ASP A 187 -0.83 17.20 -8.20
N GLN A 188 0.47 17.39 -8.18
CA GLN A 188 1.34 16.83 -7.15
C GLN A 188 1.16 17.59 -5.83
N THR A 189 1.12 16.82 -4.74
CA THR A 189 1.03 17.33 -3.38
C THR A 189 2.30 17.01 -2.61
N LEU A 190 2.74 17.96 -1.78
CA LEU A 190 3.88 17.81 -0.90
C LEU A 190 3.41 17.76 0.55
N THR A 191 3.88 16.75 1.28
CA THR A 191 3.80 16.75 2.74
C THR A 191 5.20 16.64 3.34
N THR A 192 5.42 17.28 4.48
CA THR A 192 6.70 17.31 5.17
C THR A 192 6.57 16.72 6.57
N GLY A 193 7.63 16.13 7.05
CA GLY A 193 7.73 15.58 8.37
C GLY A 193 9.17 15.20 8.70
N ILE A 194 9.32 14.24 9.59
CA ILE A 194 10.62 13.70 9.99
C ILE A 194 10.61 12.17 9.92
N VAL A 195 11.79 11.59 9.97
CA VAL A 195 11.95 10.18 10.32
C VAL A 195 11.57 10.03 11.78
N SER A 196 10.42 9.42 12.06
CA SER A 196 9.90 9.24 13.43
C SER A 196 10.50 8.01 14.11
N ALA A 197 10.75 6.94 13.35
CA ALA A 197 11.43 5.73 13.81
C ALA A 197 12.00 4.94 12.64
N LEU A 198 12.92 4.04 12.93
CA LEU A 198 13.55 3.13 11.99
C LEU A 198 13.36 1.68 12.43
N ASN A 199 13.64 0.74 11.52
CA ASN A 199 13.57 -0.70 11.77
C ASN A 199 12.20 -1.18 12.28
N ARG A 200 11.11 -0.53 11.81
CA ARG A 200 9.76 -1.00 12.09
C ARG A 200 9.42 -2.21 11.22
N GLU A 201 8.43 -2.96 11.66
CA GLU A 201 7.87 -4.08 10.91
C GLU A 201 6.40 -3.79 10.64
N ILE A 202 5.95 -4.03 9.41
CA ILE A 202 4.56 -3.93 9.01
C ILE A 202 4.15 -5.20 8.26
N GLU A 203 2.86 -5.47 8.18
CA GLU A 203 2.33 -6.57 7.40
C GLU A 203 1.98 -6.08 5.99
N SER A 204 2.46 -6.79 4.96
CA SER A 204 2.08 -6.54 3.57
C SER A 204 0.69 -7.07 3.26
N PHE A 205 0.13 -6.71 2.11
CA PHE A 205 -1.21 -7.15 1.67
C PHE A 205 -1.35 -8.67 1.51
N ASN A 206 -0.26 -9.41 1.39
CA ASN A 206 -0.24 -10.87 1.34
C ASN A 206 0.18 -11.53 2.67
N GLN A 207 0.05 -10.78 3.79
CA GLN A 207 0.34 -11.25 5.16
C GLN A 207 1.83 -11.58 5.40
N ARG A 208 2.72 -11.01 4.60
CA ARG A 208 4.18 -11.11 4.79
C ARG A 208 4.70 -9.91 5.59
N THR A 209 5.64 -10.16 6.48
CA THR A 209 6.29 -9.10 7.23
C THR A 209 7.28 -8.32 6.36
N ILE A 210 7.05 -7.03 6.19
CA ILE A 210 8.03 -6.10 5.62
C ILE A 210 8.82 -5.52 6.79
N LYS A 211 10.11 -5.86 6.85
CA LYS A 211 11.03 -5.44 7.92
C LYS A 211 11.77 -4.17 7.56
N ALA A 212 12.33 -3.53 8.59
CA ALA A 212 13.18 -2.35 8.47
C ALA A 212 12.52 -1.14 7.82
N VAL A 213 11.17 -1.04 7.82
CA VAL A 213 10.48 0.11 7.24
C VAL A 213 10.77 1.40 8.02
N ILE A 214 10.75 2.52 7.29
CA ILE A 214 10.91 3.87 7.84
C ILE A 214 9.53 4.32 8.32
N GLN A 215 9.44 4.80 9.57
CA GLN A 215 8.26 5.47 10.10
C GLN A 215 8.44 6.99 9.96
N THR A 216 7.41 7.69 9.51
CA THR A 216 7.38 9.15 9.37
C THR A 216 6.04 9.73 9.84
N ASP A 217 6.06 10.97 10.30
CA ASP A 217 4.87 11.78 10.60
C ASP A 217 4.45 12.67 9.42
N ALA A 218 5.22 12.69 8.33
CA ALA A 218 4.75 13.28 7.07
C ALA A 218 3.39 12.66 6.71
N ALA A 219 2.42 13.49 6.37
CA ALA A 219 1.06 13.04 6.15
C ALA A 219 0.99 12.13 4.91
N ILE A 220 0.89 10.81 5.15
CA ILE A 220 0.60 9.82 4.13
C ILE A 220 -0.90 9.54 4.17
N ASN A 221 -1.56 9.64 3.02
CA ASN A 221 -2.99 9.41 2.84
C ASN A 221 -3.21 8.51 1.61
N PRO A 222 -4.40 7.91 1.45
CA PRO A 222 -4.75 7.21 0.21
C PRO A 222 -4.46 8.08 -1.02
N GLY A 223 -3.67 7.54 -1.94
CA GLY A 223 -3.20 8.24 -3.13
C GLY A 223 -1.72 8.65 -3.09
N ASN A 224 -1.09 8.80 -1.90
CA ASN A 224 0.38 9.00 -1.81
C ASN A 224 1.13 7.65 -1.86
N SER A 225 0.45 6.52 -1.70
CA SER A 225 1.05 5.18 -1.77
C SER A 225 1.71 4.96 -3.13
N GLY A 226 2.93 4.45 -3.12
CA GLY A 226 3.79 4.29 -4.30
C GLY A 226 4.61 5.52 -4.66
N GLY A 227 4.32 6.68 -4.05
CA GLY A 227 5.09 7.90 -4.22
C GLY A 227 6.41 7.90 -3.44
N PRO A 228 7.36 8.78 -3.80
CA PRO A 228 8.65 8.84 -3.16
C PRO A 228 8.59 9.48 -1.78
N LEU A 229 9.39 8.97 -0.84
CA LEU A 229 9.84 9.64 0.36
C LEU A 229 11.27 10.13 0.11
N LEU A 230 11.50 11.44 0.26
CA LEU A 230 12.75 12.11 -0.09
C LEU A 230 13.42 12.70 1.15
N ASP A 231 14.74 12.84 1.10
CA ASP A 231 15.50 13.64 2.06
C ASP A 231 15.54 15.12 1.68
N SER A 232 16.21 15.94 2.49
CA SER A 232 16.37 17.39 2.27
C SER A 232 17.19 17.75 1.02
N ALA A 233 17.90 16.79 0.43
CA ALA A 233 18.59 16.95 -0.85
C ALA A 233 17.73 16.50 -2.05
N GLY A 234 16.47 16.03 -1.82
CA GLY A 234 15.57 15.51 -2.84
C GLY A 234 15.96 14.12 -3.37
N ARG A 235 16.75 13.37 -2.60
CA ARG A 235 17.11 11.98 -2.93
C ARG A 235 16.08 11.02 -2.38
N LEU A 236 15.76 9.96 -3.11
CA LEU A 236 14.88 8.90 -2.66
C LEU A 236 15.48 8.19 -1.44
N ILE A 237 14.77 8.18 -0.33
CA ILE A 237 15.10 7.42 0.88
C ILE A 237 14.10 6.31 1.17
N GLY A 238 12.93 6.34 0.52
CA GLY A 238 11.92 5.29 0.63
C GLY A 238 10.76 5.47 -0.34
N VAL A 239 9.87 4.46 -0.37
CA VAL A 239 8.60 4.48 -1.11
C VAL A 239 7.46 4.41 -0.11
N ASN A 240 6.59 5.41 -0.11
CA ASN A 240 5.42 5.47 0.78
C ASN A 240 4.51 4.26 0.53
N THR A 241 4.05 3.58 1.58
CA THR A 241 3.23 2.37 1.41
C THR A 241 1.95 2.40 2.24
N GLN A 242 2.03 2.35 3.55
CA GLN A 242 0.89 2.20 4.44
C GLN A 242 0.86 3.27 5.53
N ILE A 243 -0.30 3.39 6.17
CA ILE A 243 -0.49 4.16 7.40
C ILE A 243 -1.01 3.23 8.50
N ALA A 244 -0.62 3.49 9.74
CA ALA A 244 -1.29 2.91 10.91
C ALA A 244 -2.41 3.86 11.32
N SER A 245 -3.63 3.59 10.88
CA SER A 245 -4.78 4.46 11.15
C SER A 245 -6.07 3.67 11.25
N PRO A 246 -6.84 3.83 12.34
CA PRO A 246 -8.18 3.23 12.47
C PRO A 246 -9.20 3.83 11.49
N SER A 247 -9.01 5.08 11.07
CA SER A 247 -9.96 5.81 10.20
C SER A 247 -9.60 5.73 8.71
N GLY A 248 -8.42 5.21 8.35
CA GLY A 248 -7.90 5.23 6.98
C GLY A 248 -7.32 6.59 6.54
N ALA A 249 -7.34 7.63 7.39
CA ALA A 249 -6.67 8.90 7.16
C ALA A 249 -5.38 9.00 7.99
N SER A 250 -4.45 9.87 7.61
CA SER A 250 -3.19 10.04 8.35
C SER A 250 -3.44 10.41 9.81
N ALA A 251 -2.85 9.62 10.72
CA ALA A 251 -2.81 9.88 12.16
C ALA A 251 -1.39 10.24 12.64
N GLY A 252 -0.52 10.71 11.75
CA GLY A 252 0.89 11.00 12.05
C GLY A 252 1.78 9.74 12.12
N ILE A 253 1.31 8.61 11.59
CA ILE A 253 2.08 7.35 11.53
C ILE A 253 1.98 6.80 10.11
N GLY A 254 2.94 7.17 9.29
CA GLY A 254 3.14 6.64 7.94
C GLY A 254 4.38 5.74 7.87
N PHE A 255 4.39 4.83 6.90
CA PHE A 255 5.50 3.92 6.65
C PHE A 255 5.98 4.01 5.22
N ALA A 256 7.29 3.83 5.04
CA ALA A 256 7.90 3.76 3.73
C ALA A 256 8.88 2.58 3.63
N ILE A 257 8.90 1.94 2.46
CA ILE A 257 9.85 0.88 2.11
C ILE A 257 11.21 1.54 1.88
N PRO A 258 12.30 1.10 2.54
CA PRO A 258 13.60 1.74 2.44
C PRO A 258 14.18 1.76 1.02
N ALA A 259 14.82 2.86 0.63
CA ALA A 259 15.38 3.03 -0.72
C ALA A 259 16.44 1.97 -1.07
N ASP A 260 17.25 1.51 -0.11
CA ASP A 260 18.21 0.42 -0.36
C ASP A 260 17.51 -0.89 -0.73
N GLU A 261 16.34 -1.17 -0.14
CA GLU A 261 15.51 -2.32 -0.50
C GLU A 261 14.92 -2.15 -1.90
N VAL A 262 14.38 -0.97 -2.21
CA VAL A 262 13.86 -0.61 -3.54
C VAL A 262 14.95 -0.78 -4.59
N ASN A 263 16.15 -0.23 -4.35
CA ASN A 263 17.28 -0.29 -5.28
C ASN A 263 17.83 -1.72 -5.47
N ARG A 264 17.61 -2.62 -4.51
CA ARG A 264 17.94 -4.05 -4.61
C ARG A 264 16.92 -4.81 -5.45
N ILE A 265 15.63 -4.46 -5.34
CA ILE A 265 14.52 -5.21 -5.94
C ILE A 265 14.22 -4.74 -7.36
N VAL A 266 14.06 -3.44 -7.58
CA VAL A 266 13.59 -2.85 -8.84
C VAL A 266 14.43 -3.28 -10.06
N PRO A 267 15.78 -3.27 -10.02
CA PRO A 267 16.59 -3.73 -11.14
C PRO A 267 16.35 -5.21 -11.52
N ARG A 268 16.03 -6.06 -10.52
CA ARG A 268 15.70 -7.47 -10.76
C ARG A 268 14.32 -7.61 -11.39
N LEU A 269 13.33 -6.83 -10.94
CA LEU A 269 12.01 -6.79 -11.58
C LEU A 269 12.11 -6.33 -13.04
N ILE A 270 12.94 -5.33 -13.33
CA ILE A 270 13.16 -4.83 -14.70
C ILE A 270 13.84 -5.91 -15.58
N ARG A 271 14.81 -6.61 -15.05
CA ARG A 271 15.59 -7.60 -15.81
C ARG A 271 14.84 -8.93 -16.01
N ASP A 272 14.21 -9.42 -14.93
CA ASP A 272 13.72 -10.81 -14.86
C ASP A 272 12.18 -10.90 -14.88
N GLY A 273 11.47 -9.75 -14.82
CA GLY A 273 10.01 -9.68 -14.70
C GLY A 273 9.49 -10.09 -13.32
N ARG A 274 10.33 -10.64 -12.47
CA ARG A 274 9.99 -11.15 -11.12
C ARG A 274 11.20 -11.09 -10.19
N TYR A 275 10.93 -11.11 -8.90
CA TYR A 275 11.98 -11.24 -7.90
C TYR A 275 12.16 -12.73 -7.54
N LEU A 276 13.18 -13.35 -8.09
CA LEU A 276 13.52 -14.74 -7.79
C LEU A 276 14.15 -14.82 -6.39
N ARG A 277 13.57 -15.64 -5.55
CA ARG A 277 14.04 -15.91 -4.19
C ARG A 277 14.72 -17.28 -4.12
N PRO A 278 15.68 -17.45 -3.22
CA PRO A 278 16.15 -18.78 -2.86
C PRO A 278 14.97 -19.58 -2.29
N ALA A 279 14.80 -20.80 -2.78
CA ALA A 279 13.64 -21.60 -2.42
C ALA A 279 14.02 -23.06 -2.17
N LEU A 280 13.26 -23.69 -1.29
CA LEU A 280 13.31 -25.13 -1.03
C LEU A 280 12.37 -25.92 -1.97
N GLY A 281 11.37 -25.22 -2.56
CA GLY A 281 10.35 -25.86 -3.39
C GLY A 281 9.36 -26.70 -2.57
N VAL A 282 8.86 -26.11 -1.48
CA VAL A 282 7.89 -26.73 -0.57
C VAL A 282 6.66 -25.84 -0.40
N SER A 283 5.51 -26.45 -0.09
CA SER A 283 4.34 -25.72 0.40
C SER A 283 4.16 -25.99 1.89
N ALA A 284 3.95 -24.91 2.64
CA ALA A 284 3.70 -24.96 4.09
C ALA A 284 2.23 -25.23 4.38
N GLY A 285 1.96 -25.91 5.48
CA GLY A 285 0.63 -26.03 6.04
C GLY A 285 0.10 -24.70 6.57
N PRO A 286 -1.23 -24.57 6.76
CA PRO A 286 -1.85 -23.37 7.28
C PRO A 286 -1.33 -23.00 8.68
N PRO A 287 -1.37 -21.72 9.08
CA PRO A 287 -1.04 -21.29 10.43
C PRO A 287 -1.83 -22.10 11.48
N GLY A 288 -1.17 -22.45 12.61
CA GLY A 288 -1.79 -23.24 13.68
C GLY A 288 -1.79 -24.74 13.47
N LEU A 289 -1.38 -25.27 12.30
CA LEU A 289 -1.33 -26.71 12.06
C LEU A 289 -0.39 -27.45 13.02
N THR A 290 0.73 -26.84 13.40
CA THR A 290 1.65 -27.38 14.41
C THR A 290 0.96 -27.57 15.76
N GLN A 291 0.12 -26.63 16.20
CA GLN A 291 -0.63 -26.69 17.44
C GLN A 291 -1.71 -27.78 17.38
N SER A 292 -2.49 -27.83 16.27
CA SER A 292 -3.56 -28.79 16.06
C SER A 292 -3.05 -30.23 16.07
N LEU A 293 -1.87 -30.47 15.50
CA LEU A 293 -1.23 -31.78 15.43
C LEU A 293 -0.25 -32.07 16.59
N LYS A 294 -0.13 -31.16 17.58
CA LYS A 294 0.82 -31.24 18.71
C LYS A 294 2.26 -31.47 18.24
N LEU A 295 2.66 -30.76 17.18
CA LEU A 295 4.00 -30.80 16.60
C LEU A 295 4.90 -29.70 17.19
N PRO A 296 6.23 -29.81 17.09
CA PRO A 296 7.13 -28.72 17.44
C PRO A 296 6.85 -27.49 16.57
N LYS A 297 7.18 -26.29 17.10
CA LYS A 297 7.12 -25.06 16.31
C LYS A 297 8.00 -25.21 15.07
N GLY A 298 7.48 -24.77 13.91
CA GLY A 298 8.19 -24.92 12.65
C GLY A 298 7.25 -24.87 11.43
N VAL A 299 7.78 -25.15 10.27
CA VAL A 299 7.05 -25.22 9.00
C VAL A 299 6.68 -26.66 8.71
N VAL A 300 5.39 -26.98 8.79
CA VAL A 300 4.86 -28.30 8.40
C VAL A 300 4.82 -28.38 6.88
N LEU A 301 5.49 -29.35 6.29
CA LEU A 301 5.48 -29.53 4.83
C LEU A 301 4.22 -30.28 4.41
N VAL A 302 3.36 -29.65 3.61
CA VAL A 302 2.16 -30.28 3.04
C VAL A 302 2.35 -30.68 1.57
N GLN A 303 3.35 -30.10 0.91
CA GLN A 303 3.77 -30.48 -0.43
C GLN A 303 5.27 -30.30 -0.60
N VAL A 304 5.90 -31.17 -1.34
CA VAL A 304 7.28 -31.10 -1.82
C VAL A 304 7.25 -31.25 -3.32
N GLY A 305 7.69 -30.18 -4.02
CA GLY A 305 7.69 -30.16 -5.50
C GLY A 305 8.61 -31.22 -6.08
N ALA A 306 8.18 -31.91 -7.14
CA ALA A 306 9.01 -32.89 -7.83
C ALA A 306 10.27 -32.23 -8.39
N GLY A 307 11.44 -32.83 -8.16
CA GLY A 307 12.72 -32.29 -8.60
C GLY A 307 13.23 -31.05 -7.84
N SER A 308 12.46 -30.58 -6.86
CA SER A 308 12.84 -29.43 -6.02
C SER A 308 14.07 -29.72 -5.16
N PRO A 309 14.75 -28.67 -4.63
CA PRO A 309 15.80 -28.83 -3.62
C PRO A 309 15.38 -29.71 -2.43
N ALA A 310 14.17 -29.50 -1.92
CA ALA A 310 13.63 -30.30 -0.82
C ALA A 310 13.45 -31.79 -1.22
N ALA A 311 12.93 -32.06 -2.41
CA ALA A 311 12.79 -33.43 -2.92
C ALA A 311 14.15 -34.13 -3.07
N LYS A 312 15.14 -33.45 -3.65
CA LYS A 312 16.51 -33.96 -3.81
C LYS A 312 17.17 -34.25 -2.45
N ALA A 313 16.84 -33.48 -1.43
CA ALA A 313 17.32 -33.67 -0.06
C ALA A 313 16.51 -34.73 0.73
N GLY A 314 15.53 -35.39 0.15
CA GLY A 314 14.73 -36.45 0.79
C GLY A 314 13.73 -35.94 1.83
N LEU A 315 13.27 -34.68 1.71
CA LEU A 315 12.17 -34.15 2.54
C LEU A 315 10.83 -34.76 2.08
N VAL A 316 9.95 -35.03 3.04
CA VAL A 316 8.68 -35.71 2.83
C VAL A 316 7.53 -34.85 3.37
N PRO A 317 6.46 -34.63 2.60
CA PRO A 317 5.31 -33.89 3.09
C PRO A 317 4.42 -34.75 4.01
N PHE A 318 3.69 -34.07 4.90
CA PHE A 318 2.54 -34.67 5.57
C PHE A 318 1.48 -35.01 4.53
N ARG A 319 0.81 -36.16 4.68
CA ARG A 319 -0.23 -36.59 3.76
C ARG A 319 -1.34 -37.32 4.53
N ARG A 320 -2.51 -37.42 3.93
CA ARG A 320 -3.56 -38.34 4.42
C ARG A 320 -3.32 -39.72 3.85
N GLY A 321 -3.36 -40.72 4.72
CA GLY A 321 -3.35 -42.13 4.32
C GLY A 321 -4.69 -42.57 3.79
N ASN A 322 -4.76 -43.83 3.30
CA ASN A 322 -5.94 -44.38 2.63
C ASN A 322 -7.16 -44.52 3.56
N ARG A 323 -6.96 -44.53 4.88
CA ARG A 323 -8.01 -44.59 5.89
C ARG A 323 -8.31 -43.26 6.55
N GLY A 324 -7.75 -42.15 5.99
CA GLY A 324 -7.92 -40.80 6.51
C GLY A 324 -6.96 -40.43 7.64
N GLU A 325 -6.08 -41.34 8.07
CA GLU A 325 -5.04 -41.07 9.07
C GLU A 325 -4.01 -40.07 8.54
N VAL A 326 -3.40 -39.31 9.47
CA VAL A 326 -2.32 -38.41 9.12
C VAL A 326 -0.99 -39.16 9.11
N VAL A 327 -0.40 -39.31 7.93
CA VAL A 327 0.97 -39.85 7.79
C VAL A 327 1.97 -38.71 8.02
N ALA A 328 2.84 -38.89 9.03
CA ALA A 328 3.82 -37.89 9.42
C ALA A 328 4.84 -37.60 8.31
N GLY A 329 4.95 -36.32 7.98
CA GLY A 329 5.99 -35.76 7.15
C GLY A 329 7.02 -34.99 7.97
N ASP A 330 7.70 -34.07 7.32
CA ASP A 330 8.74 -33.23 7.90
C ASP A 330 8.18 -31.91 8.42
N VAL A 331 8.73 -31.46 9.56
CA VAL A 331 8.59 -30.11 10.08
C VAL A 331 10.00 -29.47 10.07
N ILE A 332 10.18 -28.37 9.35
CA ILE A 332 11.43 -27.60 9.40
C ILE A 332 11.38 -26.72 10.64
N THR A 333 12.33 -26.92 11.56
CA THR A 333 12.39 -26.20 12.85
C THR A 333 13.52 -25.19 12.93
N ALA A 334 14.56 -25.32 12.06
CA ALA A 334 15.61 -24.32 11.91
C ALA A 334 16.28 -24.42 10.53
N ILE A 335 16.89 -23.32 10.08
CA ILE A 335 17.75 -23.25 8.90
C ILE A 335 19.10 -22.71 9.33
N ASN A 336 20.16 -23.49 9.19
CA ASN A 336 21.45 -23.30 9.85
C ASN A 336 21.21 -23.17 11.37
N ASP A 337 21.62 -22.04 11.96
CA ASP A 337 21.44 -21.77 13.39
C ASP A 337 20.21 -20.87 13.66
N ASP A 338 19.51 -20.41 12.61
CA ASP A 338 18.32 -19.56 12.74
C ASP A 338 17.08 -20.44 13.03
N PRO A 339 16.38 -20.28 14.17
CA PRO A 339 15.14 -20.99 14.45
C PRO A 339 14.03 -20.52 13.53
N VAL A 340 13.16 -21.46 13.14
CA VAL A 340 12.00 -21.20 12.25
C VAL A 340 10.75 -21.64 12.99
N ALA A 341 9.90 -20.69 13.36
CA ALA A 341 8.62 -20.95 14.02
C ALA A 341 7.43 -21.06 13.04
N GLY A 342 7.60 -20.53 11.81
CA GLY A 342 6.57 -20.54 10.78
C GLY A 342 7.11 -20.21 9.40
N LEU A 343 6.19 -20.12 8.42
CA LEU A 343 6.55 -19.85 7.03
C LEU A 343 7.27 -18.51 6.85
N ASP A 344 6.82 -17.47 7.56
CA ASP A 344 7.42 -16.13 7.45
C ASP A 344 8.87 -16.10 7.91
N ASP A 345 9.19 -16.77 9.02
CA ASP A 345 10.56 -16.91 9.50
C ASP A 345 11.42 -17.66 8.47
N MET A 346 10.91 -18.79 7.94
CA MET A 346 11.61 -19.58 6.91
C MET A 346 11.97 -18.72 5.70
N LEU A 347 11.00 -18.00 5.16
CA LEU A 347 11.21 -17.14 3.99
C LEU A 347 12.16 -15.99 4.31
N THR A 348 12.08 -15.40 5.50
CA THR A 348 13.00 -14.34 5.96
C THR A 348 14.45 -14.82 6.04
N VAL A 349 14.68 -16.04 6.54
CA VAL A 349 16.03 -16.63 6.61
C VAL A 349 16.55 -16.93 5.21
N LEU A 350 15.71 -17.48 4.34
CA LEU A 350 16.08 -17.78 2.94
C LEU A 350 16.39 -16.52 2.14
N GLU A 351 15.69 -15.40 2.34
CA GLU A 351 15.92 -14.14 1.63
C GLU A 351 17.34 -13.55 1.83
N ARG A 352 18.03 -13.95 2.89
CA ARG A 352 19.43 -13.57 3.16
C ARG A 352 20.44 -14.39 2.36
N ARG A 353 19.99 -15.37 1.60
CA ARG A 353 20.81 -16.31 0.81
C ARG A 353 20.66 -16.05 -0.67
N GLN A 354 21.40 -16.84 -1.47
CA GLN A 354 21.25 -16.83 -2.93
C GLN A 354 20.87 -18.23 -3.43
N PRO A 355 20.20 -18.34 -4.58
CA PRO A 355 20.08 -19.63 -5.26
C PRO A 355 21.46 -20.24 -5.51
N GLY A 356 21.61 -21.53 -5.22
CA GLY A 356 22.88 -22.25 -5.24
C GLY A 356 23.58 -22.36 -3.88
N ASP A 357 23.21 -21.52 -2.90
CA ASP A 357 23.77 -21.66 -1.54
C ASP A 357 23.32 -22.99 -0.91
N THR A 358 24.22 -23.60 -0.14
CA THR A 358 23.90 -24.76 0.67
C THR A 358 23.51 -24.32 2.08
N VAL A 359 22.33 -24.75 2.53
CA VAL A 359 21.85 -24.55 3.90
C VAL A 359 21.63 -25.89 4.60
N THR A 360 21.77 -25.89 5.92
CA THR A 360 21.48 -27.05 6.77
C THR A 360 20.12 -26.88 7.41
N LEU A 361 19.15 -27.70 7.05
CA LEU A 361 17.84 -27.73 7.67
C LEU A 361 17.87 -28.62 8.92
N THR A 362 17.31 -28.14 10.02
CA THR A 362 16.94 -28.99 11.16
C THR A 362 15.50 -29.42 10.95
N VAL A 363 15.31 -30.73 10.80
CA VAL A 363 14.02 -31.33 10.40
C VAL A 363 13.57 -32.30 11.46
N TRP A 364 12.33 -32.15 11.92
CA TRP A 364 11.67 -33.12 12.82
C TRP A 364 10.70 -34.02 12.01
N ARG A 365 10.73 -35.33 12.26
CA ARG A 365 9.79 -36.33 11.72
C ARG A 365 9.53 -37.41 12.74
N ALA A 366 8.27 -37.67 13.08
CA ALA A 366 7.84 -38.76 13.94
C ALA A 366 8.65 -38.91 15.26
N GLY A 367 8.93 -37.79 15.94
CA GLY A 367 9.67 -37.78 17.22
C GLY A 367 11.19 -37.64 17.09
N GLN A 368 11.74 -37.74 15.89
CA GLN A 368 13.18 -37.65 15.66
C GLN A 368 13.57 -36.35 14.95
N THR A 369 14.68 -35.77 15.38
CA THR A 369 15.27 -34.58 14.76
C THR A 369 16.54 -34.98 14.00
N ARG A 370 16.70 -34.48 12.78
CA ARG A 370 17.88 -34.70 11.93
C ARG A 370 18.31 -33.40 11.26
N LYS A 371 19.58 -33.32 10.89
CA LYS A 371 20.12 -32.27 10.05
C LYS A 371 20.20 -32.74 8.59
N GLN A 372 19.79 -31.88 7.67
CA GLN A 372 19.76 -32.17 6.23
C GLN A 372 20.33 -31.01 5.45
N ALA A 373 21.40 -31.24 4.71
CA ALA A 373 21.96 -30.25 3.78
C ALA A 373 21.08 -30.14 2.53
N VAL A 374 20.82 -28.93 2.10
CA VAL A 374 20.00 -28.62 0.90
C VAL A 374 20.63 -27.50 0.10
N VAL A 375 20.81 -27.69 -1.20
CA VAL A 375 21.23 -26.64 -2.13
C VAL A 375 19.95 -25.90 -2.58
N LEU A 376 19.90 -24.58 -2.34
CA LEU A 376 18.74 -23.76 -2.65
C LEU A 376 18.55 -23.60 -4.17
N GLY A 377 17.31 -23.69 -4.62
CA GLY A 377 16.91 -23.37 -5.99
C GLY A 377 16.32 -21.96 -6.09
N ASN A 378 15.75 -21.65 -7.24
CA ASN A 378 14.93 -20.46 -7.45
C ASN A 378 13.46 -20.74 -7.08
N SER A 379 12.75 -19.72 -6.55
CA SER A 379 11.30 -19.74 -6.53
C SER A 379 10.78 -19.67 -7.97
N GLU A 380 9.86 -20.54 -8.31
CA GLU A 380 9.12 -20.48 -9.59
C GLU A 380 8.11 -19.32 -9.58
#